data_fe221e60faa120ea342046e3a97cdf37
#
_entry.id   fe221e60faa120ea342046e3a97cdf37
#
_cell.length_a   1.000
_cell.length_b   1.000
_cell.length_c   1.000
_cell.angle_alpha   90.00
_cell.angle_beta   90.00
_cell.angle_gamma   90.00
#
_symmetry.space_group_name_H-M   'P 1'
#
loop_
_entity.id
_entity.type
_entity.pdbx_description
1 polymer ?
#
loop_
_entity_poly.entity_id
_entity_poly.type
_entity_poly.pdbx_seq_one_letter_code
_entity_poly.pdbx_strand_id
1 'polypeptide(L)'
;MAECNSTTILNTMFYEADVAYIGSKSKEPGHQGYGTQQQPFFIALSTLQDNKCPQSIKLKVIPKDDSFTTKEFLSKVLVLSKDKVLNTDGKSTFNIMKDKIHVINERIDYSECNHRLYWLNIIVRNIKNTIAGIYHGVRKIDLPLFFAEQKYISLSHTITRKQISFALDTAFPMFSNE
;
A
#
# COMPACT_ATOMS: atom_id res chain seq x y z
N MET A 1 -3.14 -10.99 24.30
CA MET A 1 -3.38 -10.59 22.90
C MET A 1 -2.05 -10.09 22.35
N ALA A 2 -1.42 -10.82 21.47
CA ALA A 2 -0.13 -10.45 20.90
C ALA A 2 -0.37 -9.33 19.87
N GLU A 3 -0.02 -8.10 20.23
CA GLU A 3 0.16 -7.04 19.23
C GLU A 3 1.30 -7.44 18.31
N CYS A 4 0.97 -7.88 17.11
CA CYS A 4 1.95 -8.09 16.05
C CYS A 4 2.41 -6.72 15.51
N ASN A 5 2.93 -5.88 16.40
CA ASN A 5 3.59 -4.64 16.09
C ASN A 5 5.01 -4.95 15.62
N SER A 6 5.15 -5.46 14.39
CA SER A 6 6.46 -5.36 13.76
C SER A 6 6.72 -3.87 13.47
N THR A 7 7.44 -3.23 14.37
CA THR A 7 7.90 -1.83 14.33
C THR A 7 8.91 -1.56 13.21
N THR A 8 8.95 -2.41 12.18
CA THR A 8 9.86 -2.21 11.05
C THR A 8 9.44 -0.97 10.29
N ILE A 9 10.21 0.09 10.42
CA ILE A 9 10.03 1.33 9.66
C ILE A 9 10.43 1.04 8.21
N LEU A 10 9.65 1.55 7.24
CA LEU A 10 9.99 1.46 5.83
C LEU A 10 11.18 2.39 5.54
N ASN A 11 12.25 1.82 4.99
CA ASN A 11 13.49 2.56 4.72
C ASN A 11 14.04 2.23 3.33
N THR A 12 13.46 2.84 2.31
CA THR A 12 13.90 2.78 0.91
C THR A 12 13.92 4.17 0.30
N MET A 13 14.32 4.30 -0.95
CA MET A 13 14.30 5.58 -1.67
C MET A 13 12.90 5.97 -2.14
N PHE A 14 12.06 4.98 -2.45
CA PHE A 14 10.73 5.20 -3.04
C PHE A 14 9.65 4.60 -2.16
N TYR A 15 8.57 5.35 -1.99
CA TYR A 15 7.36 4.94 -1.30
C TYR A 15 6.14 5.19 -2.16
N GLU A 16 5.14 4.33 -2.03
CA GLU A 16 3.80 4.55 -2.54
C GLU A 16 2.84 4.60 -1.35
N ALA A 17 1.92 5.56 -1.29
CA ALA A 17 0.92 5.62 -0.24
C ALA A 17 -0.44 6.12 -0.76
N ASP A 18 -1.50 5.51 -0.24
CA ASP A 18 -2.89 5.90 -0.49
C ASP A 18 -3.80 5.52 0.68
N VAL A 19 -5.02 6.05 0.63
CA VAL A 19 -6.14 5.67 1.50
C VAL A 19 -7.18 4.93 0.68
N ALA A 20 -7.37 3.67 0.96
CA ALA A 20 -8.39 2.85 0.33
C ALA A 20 -9.57 2.59 1.29
N TYR A 21 -10.69 2.14 0.73
CA TYR A 21 -11.93 1.92 1.47
C TYR A 21 -12.43 0.49 1.29
N ILE A 22 -12.89 -0.12 2.40
CA ILE A 22 -13.49 -1.45 2.45
C ILE A 22 -14.93 -1.34 2.97
N GLY A 23 -15.83 -2.12 2.39
CA GLY A 23 -17.26 -2.17 2.75
C GLY A 23 -18.17 -1.82 1.59
N SER A 24 -19.47 -2.03 1.78
CA SER A 24 -20.47 -1.74 0.76
C SER A 24 -20.61 -0.24 0.55
N LYS A 25 -20.82 0.16 -0.70
CA LYS A 25 -21.27 1.51 -1.01
C LYS A 25 -22.67 1.69 -0.44
N SER A 26 -22.94 2.86 0.16
CA SER A 26 -24.31 3.25 0.50
C SER A 26 -25.19 3.18 -0.75
N LYS A 27 -26.45 2.76 -0.58
CA LYS A 27 -27.42 2.76 -1.68
C LYS A 27 -27.86 4.19 -2.10
N GLU A 28 -27.48 5.19 -1.32
CA GLU A 28 -27.78 6.59 -1.64
C GLU A 28 -26.76 7.15 -2.62
N PRO A 29 -27.20 7.74 -3.74
CA PRO A 29 -26.31 8.37 -4.69
C PRO A 29 -25.72 9.66 -4.10
N GLY A 30 -24.40 9.80 -4.09
CA GLY A 30 -23.81 11.13 -3.96
C GLY A 30 -22.54 11.30 -3.16
N HIS A 31 -22.13 10.41 -2.26
CA HIS A 31 -20.89 10.65 -1.48
C HIS A 31 -19.95 9.44 -1.47
N GLN A 32 -18.90 9.55 -2.25
CA GLN A 32 -17.74 8.64 -2.14
C GLN A 32 -16.93 9.06 -0.89
N GLY A 33 -16.84 8.17 0.12
CA GLY A 33 -15.90 8.30 1.22
C GLY A 33 -16.42 8.89 2.53
N TYR A 34 -17.30 9.86 2.52
CA TYR A 34 -17.84 10.49 3.73
C TYR A 34 -19.29 10.07 4.00
N GLY A 35 -19.56 9.54 5.21
CA GLY A 35 -20.91 9.11 5.61
C GLY A 35 -21.35 7.75 5.08
N THR A 36 -20.49 7.01 4.38
CA THR A 36 -20.74 5.63 3.94
C THR A 36 -20.35 4.64 5.04
N GLN A 37 -20.95 3.43 5.01
CA GLN A 37 -20.53 2.34 5.92
C GLN A 37 -19.11 1.79 5.59
N GLN A 38 -18.39 2.44 4.68
CA GLN A 38 -17.05 2.07 4.29
C GLN A 38 -16.03 2.42 5.37
N GLN A 39 -15.13 1.49 5.65
CA GLN A 39 -14.02 1.68 6.58
C GLN A 39 -12.77 2.10 5.80
N PRO A 40 -12.22 3.31 6.03
CA PRO A 40 -10.95 3.71 5.44
C PRO A 40 -9.78 2.98 6.07
N PHE A 41 -8.76 2.71 5.25
CA PHE A 41 -7.48 2.19 5.72
C PHE A 41 -6.34 2.79 4.92
N PHE A 42 -5.23 3.03 5.61
CA PHE A 42 -3.97 3.40 4.97
C PHE A 42 -3.25 2.19 4.43
N ILE A 43 -2.63 2.38 3.27
CA ILE A 43 -1.63 1.51 2.71
C ILE A 43 -0.38 2.32 2.38
N ALA A 44 0.77 1.83 2.80
CA ALA A 44 2.07 2.37 2.41
C ALA A 44 2.99 1.23 2.01
N LEU A 45 3.66 1.39 0.88
CA LEU A 45 4.65 0.46 0.35
C LEU A 45 6.02 1.11 0.33
N SER A 46 7.06 0.27 0.43
CA SER A 46 8.41 0.64 0.04
C SER A 46 8.83 -0.17 -1.17
N THR A 47 9.47 0.49 -2.14
CA THR A 47 10.01 -0.13 -3.35
C THR A 47 11.52 0.12 -3.47
N LEU A 48 12.25 -0.80 -4.11
CA LEU A 48 13.71 -0.68 -4.25
C LEU A 48 14.12 0.42 -5.23
N GLN A 49 13.42 0.52 -6.32
CA GLN A 49 13.62 1.49 -7.40
C GLN A 49 12.27 1.81 -8.00
N ASP A 50 12.26 2.83 -8.85
CA ASP A 50 11.08 3.27 -9.57
C ASP A 50 10.25 2.09 -10.11
N ASN A 51 9.04 1.91 -9.56
CA ASN A 51 8.08 0.86 -9.93
C ASN A 51 8.54 -0.61 -9.85
N LYS A 52 9.63 -0.92 -9.13
CA LYS A 52 10.03 -2.31 -8.92
C LYS A 52 9.37 -2.93 -7.69
N CYS A 53 9.40 -4.27 -7.59
CA CYS A 53 8.71 -5.07 -6.59
C CYS A 53 8.67 -4.46 -5.19
N PRO A 54 7.54 -4.47 -4.50
CA PRO A 54 7.42 -3.99 -3.14
C PRO A 54 8.33 -4.79 -2.19
N GLN A 55 9.04 -4.08 -1.32
CA GLN A 55 9.91 -4.66 -0.30
C GLN A 55 9.17 -4.89 1.01
N SER A 56 8.34 -3.93 1.37
CA SER A 56 7.57 -3.96 2.60
C SER A 56 6.26 -3.22 2.44
N ILE A 57 5.27 -3.65 3.21
CA ILE A 57 3.90 -3.13 3.19
C ILE A 57 3.49 -2.79 4.61
N LYS A 58 2.82 -1.65 4.77
CA LYS A 58 2.14 -1.25 6.00
C LYS A 58 0.68 -0.98 5.71
N LEU A 59 -0.18 -1.63 6.47
CA LEU A 59 -1.64 -1.50 6.41
C LEU A 59 -2.13 -1.07 7.78
N LYS A 60 -3.03 -0.08 7.86
CA LYS A 60 -3.63 0.36 9.11
C LYS A 60 -5.06 0.84 8.88
N VAL A 61 -5.99 0.28 9.64
CA VAL A 61 -7.36 0.82 9.73
C VAL A 61 -7.29 2.21 10.37
N ILE A 62 -7.97 3.17 9.79
CA ILE A 62 -8.04 4.55 10.28
C ILE A 62 -9.49 4.95 10.55
N PRO A 63 -9.73 5.79 11.58
CA PRO A 63 -11.06 6.26 11.88
C PRO A 63 -11.58 7.25 10.82
N LYS A 64 -10.66 8.03 10.23
CA LYS A 64 -10.99 9.11 9.30
C LYS A 64 -9.83 9.37 8.34
N ASP A 65 -10.18 9.74 7.11
CA ASP A 65 -9.23 10.18 6.07
C ASP A 65 -9.05 11.69 6.16
N ASP A 66 -8.08 12.12 6.96
CA ASP A 66 -7.71 13.52 7.13
C ASP A 66 -6.18 13.72 7.19
N SER A 67 -5.75 14.99 7.04
CA SER A 67 -4.33 15.34 6.98
C SER A 67 -3.58 15.02 8.29
N PHE A 68 -4.24 15.14 9.45
CA PHE A 68 -3.62 14.82 10.73
C PHE A 68 -3.32 13.34 10.86
N THR A 69 -4.31 12.48 10.58
CA THR A 69 -4.17 11.02 10.59
C THR A 69 -3.13 10.56 9.57
N THR A 70 -3.12 11.19 8.37
CA THR A 70 -2.11 10.94 7.33
C THR A 70 -0.69 11.23 7.85
N LYS A 71 -0.49 12.42 8.43
CA LYS A 71 0.81 12.83 8.99
C LYS A 71 1.27 11.89 10.09
N GLU A 72 0.38 11.57 11.03
CA GLU A 72 0.68 10.67 12.15
C GLU A 72 1.11 9.30 11.66
N PHE A 73 0.36 8.70 10.73
CA PHE A 73 0.65 7.37 10.19
C PHE A 73 1.99 7.36 9.44
N LEU A 74 2.16 8.25 8.44
CA LEU A 74 3.36 8.26 7.60
C LEU A 74 4.62 8.58 8.41
N SER A 75 4.52 9.47 9.41
CA SER A 75 5.66 9.78 10.29
C SER A 75 6.07 8.60 11.19
N LYS A 76 5.17 7.66 11.46
CA LYS A 76 5.48 6.43 12.23
C LYS A 76 6.03 5.29 11.39
N VAL A 77 5.66 5.24 10.10
CA VAL A 77 5.96 4.07 9.25
C VAL A 77 7.06 4.31 8.23
N LEU A 78 7.36 5.57 7.86
CA LEU A 78 8.39 5.92 6.88
C LEU A 78 9.60 6.58 7.53
N VAL A 79 10.78 6.27 7.01
CA VAL A 79 11.96 7.12 7.24
C VAL A 79 11.84 8.34 6.34
N LEU A 80 11.61 9.51 6.97
CA LEU A 80 11.38 10.76 6.28
C LEU A 80 12.71 11.45 6.00
N SER A 81 12.98 11.75 4.73
CA SER A 81 14.14 12.53 4.28
C SER A 81 13.80 13.18 2.93
N LYS A 82 14.41 14.32 2.62
CA LYS A 82 14.17 15.07 1.38
C LYS A 82 14.68 14.37 0.12
N ASP A 83 15.62 13.46 0.25
CA ASP A 83 16.16 12.63 -0.81
C ASP A 83 15.22 11.47 -1.20
N LYS A 84 14.22 11.18 -0.38
CA LYS A 84 13.25 10.10 -0.60
C LYS A 84 12.00 10.61 -1.27
N VAL A 85 11.40 9.77 -2.09
CA VAL A 85 10.21 10.09 -2.90
C VAL A 85 8.99 9.35 -2.36
N LEU A 86 7.90 10.09 -2.14
CA LEU A 86 6.58 9.57 -1.80
C LEU A 86 5.61 9.83 -2.95
N ASN A 87 5.19 8.78 -3.63
CA ASN A 87 4.17 8.83 -4.68
C ASN A 87 2.75 8.68 -4.08
N THR A 88 1.82 9.54 -4.49
CA THR A 88 0.43 9.57 -4.02
C THR A 88 -0.54 9.92 -5.16
N ASP A 89 -1.84 9.70 -4.95
CA ASP A 89 -2.89 9.76 -5.98
C ASP A 89 -3.55 11.13 -6.19
N GLY A 90 -2.90 12.22 -5.80
CA GLY A 90 -3.43 13.57 -5.96
C GLY A 90 -4.28 14.07 -4.79
N LYS A 91 -4.49 13.30 -3.73
CA LYS A 91 -5.22 13.75 -2.53
C LYS A 91 -4.47 14.85 -1.78
N SER A 92 -5.17 15.93 -1.46
CA SER A 92 -4.59 17.09 -0.74
C SER A 92 -4.09 16.75 0.66
N THR A 93 -4.60 15.68 1.30
CA THR A 93 -4.18 15.23 2.64
C THR A 93 -2.70 14.88 2.72
N PHE A 94 -2.10 14.43 1.61
CA PHE A 94 -0.67 14.09 1.55
C PHE A 94 0.25 15.30 1.44
N ASN A 95 -0.27 16.47 1.05
CA ASN A 95 0.54 17.70 0.93
C ASN A 95 1.20 18.13 2.25
N ILE A 96 0.63 17.71 3.40
CA ILE A 96 1.19 17.97 4.73
C ILE A 96 2.59 17.35 4.93
N MET A 97 2.99 16.41 4.07
CA MET A 97 4.30 15.75 4.15
C MET A 97 5.40 16.44 3.33
N LYS A 98 5.07 17.43 2.49
CA LYS A 98 6.02 18.12 1.58
C LYS A 98 7.24 18.72 2.28
N ASP A 99 7.10 19.13 3.53
CA ASP A 99 8.21 19.70 4.32
C ASP A 99 9.23 18.63 4.74
N LYS A 100 8.83 17.36 4.82
CA LYS A 100 9.62 16.27 5.39
C LYS A 100 10.18 15.29 4.35
N ILE A 101 9.51 15.16 3.22
CA ILE A 101 9.85 14.22 2.16
C ILE A 101 9.48 14.82 0.80
N HIS A 102 10.14 14.40 -0.29
CA HIS A 102 9.74 14.79 -1.64
C HIS A 102 8.44 14.09 -2.04
N VAL A 103 7.32 14.84 -2.06
CA VAL A 103 5.99 14.29 -2.38
C VAL A 103 5.65 14.57 -3.84
N ILE A 104 5.45 13.50 -4.61
CA ILE A 104 4.86 13.55 -5.94
C ILE A 104 3.38 13.21 -5.79
N ASN A 105 2.56 14.26 -5.76
CA ASN A 105 1.12 14.16 -5.49
C ASN A 105 0.35 14.57 -6.76
N GLU A 106 0.23 13.67 -7.71
CA GLU A 106 -0.41 13.89 -8.99
C GLU A 106 -1.56 12.91 -9.18
N ARG A 107 -2.62 13.38 -9.82
CA ARG A 107 -3.73 12.52 -10.21
C ARG A 107 -3.23 11.47 -11.20
N ILE A 108 -3.53 10.21 -10.92
CA ILE A 108 -3.07 9.08 -11.73
C ILE A 108 -4.06 8.85 -12.88
N ASP A 109 -3.52 8.71 -14.08
CA ASP A 109 -4.25 8.16 -15.20
C ASP A 109 -4.12 6.63 -15.16
N TYR A 110 -5.20 5.97 -14.79
CA TYR A 110 -5.26 4.50 -14.69
C TYR A 110 -5.33 3.78 -16.05
N SER A 111 -5.40 4.52 -17.15
CA SER A 111 -5.30 3.94 -18.51
C SER A 111 -3.86 3.56 -18.85
N GLU A 112 -2.87 4.17 -18.18
CA GLU A 112 -1.47 3.84 -18.35
C GLU A 112 -1.11 2.56 -17.57
N CYS A 113 -0.51 1.60 -18.23
CA CYS A 113 -0.14 0.31 -17.63
C CYS A 113 0.96 0.41 -16.56
N ASN A 114 1.74 1.50 -16.51
CA ASN A 114 2.91 1.64 -15.65
C ASN A 114 2.90 2.94 -14.87
N HIS A 115 1.79 3.23 -14.17
CA HIS A 115 1.66 4.42 -13.35
C HIS A 115 2.37 4.28 -12.00
N ARG A 116 2.63 5.43 -11.32
CA ARG A 116 3.45 5.54 -10.09
C ARG A 116 2.92 4.78 -8.88
N LEU A 117 1.64 4.39 -8.84
CA LEU A 117 1.03 3.58 -7.77
C LEU A 117 0.67 2.16 -8.26
N TYR A 118 1.43 1.62 -9.20
CA TYR A 118 1.14 0.34 -9.83
C TYR A 118 1.03 -0.80 -8.80
N TRP A 119 2.03 -0.95 -7.93
CA TRP A 119 2.07 -2.01 -6.94
C TRP A 119 1.03 -1.82 -5.85
N LEU A 120 0.84 -0.59 -5.39
CA LEU A 120 -0.18 -0.25 -4.41
C LEU A 120 -1.57 -0.66 -4.91
N ASN A 121 -1.90 -0.34 -6.16
CA ASN A 121 -3.19 -0.69 -6.75
C ASN A 121 -3.39 -2.20 -6.90
N ILE A 122 -2.35 -2.95 -7.27
CA ILE A 122 -2.41 -4.42 -7.30
C ILE A 122 -2.75 -4.96 -5.90
N ILE A 123 -2.08 -4.48 -4.87
CA ILE A 123 -2.28 -4.95 -3.50
C ILE A 123 -3.67 -4.58 -3.00
N VAL A 124 -4.13 -3.34 -3.22
CA VAL A 124 -5.49 -2.90 -2.85
C VAL A 124 -6.54 -3.75 -3.55
N ARG A 125 -6.36 -4.05 -4.85
CA ARG A 125 -7.26 -4.92 -5.60
C ARG A 125 -7.28 -6.33 -5.04
N ASN A 126 -6.13 -6.90 -4.71
CA ASN A 126 -6.05 -8.24 -4.13
C ASN A 126 -6.73 -8.30 -2.76
N ILE A 127 -6.51 -7.31 -1.89
CA ILE A 127 -7.19 -7.18 -0.60
C ILE A 127 -8.71 -7.17 -0.79
N LYS A 128 -9.22 -6.33 -1.68
CA LYS A 128 -10.66 -6.21 -1.96
C LYS A 128 -11.25 -7.52 -2.52
N ASN A 129 -10.55 -8.16 -3.45
CA ASN A 129 -10.96 -9.43 -4.04
C ASN A 129 -10.97 -10.57 -3.01
N THR A 130 -9.98 -10.63 -2.12
CA THR A 130 -9.93 -11.63 -1.05
C THR A 130 -11.10 -11.45 -0.07
N ILE A 131 -11.40 -10.20 0.31
CA ILE A 131 -12.56 -9.90 1.17
C ILE A 131 -13.87 -10.31 0.50
N ALA A 132 -14.04 -9.98 -0.78
CA ALA A 132 -15.27 -10.27 -1.50
C ALA A 132 -15.43 -11.76 -1.84
N GLY A 133 -14.35 -12.42 -2.27
CA GLY A 133 -14.39 -13.78 -2.80
C GLY A 133 -14.23 -14.88 -1.75
N ILE A 134 -13.32 -14.70 -0.79
CA ILE A 134 -13.00 -15.73 0.19
C ILE A 134 -13.77 -15.52 1.49
N TYR A 135 -13.75 -14.31 2.02
CA TYR A 135 -14.34 -14.02 3.33
C TYR A 135 -15.80 -13.56 3.24
N HIS A 136 -16.33 -13.25 2.03
CA HIS A 136 -17.69 -12.71 1.83
C HIS A 136 -18.01 -11.49 2.70
N GLY A 137 -16.98 -10.78 3.11
CA GLY A 137 -17.01 -9.62 4.01
C GLY A 137 -16.18 -9.85 5.28
N VAL A 138 -15.62 -8.77 5.83
CA VAL A 138 -14.84 -8.78 7.07
C VAL A 138 -15.41 -7.72 7.99
N ARG A 139 -15.69 -8.08 9.26
CA ARG A 139 -16.17 -7.12 10.26
C ARG A 139 -15.06 -6.10 10.56
N LYS A 140 -15.44 -4.88 10.89
CA LYS A 140 -14.47 -3.80 11.21
C LYS A 140 -13.47 -4.19 12.30
N ILE A 141 -13.91 -4.94 13.30
CA ILE A 141 -13.08 -5.39 14.42
C ILE A 141 -12.01 -6.41 14.00
N ASP A 142 -12.28 -7.18 12.94
CA ASP A 142 -11.38 -8.24 12.44
C ASP A 142 -10.40 -7.72 11.38
N LEU A 143 -10.60 -6.50 10.86
CA LEU A 143 -9.74 -5.92 9.81
C LEU A 143 -8.25 -5.86 10.18
N PRO A 144 -7.84 -5.52 11.43
CA PRO A 144 -6.42 -5.52 11.78
C PRO A 144 -5.78 -6.91 11.65
N LEU A 145 -6.49 -7.97 12.03
CA LEU A 145 -6.02 -9.35 11.90
C LEU A 145 -5.94 -9.77 10.43
N PHE A 146 -6.97 -9.46 9.65
CA PHE A 146 -6.98 -9.68 8.20
C PHE A 146 -5.82 -8.95 7.50
N PHE A 147 -5.50 -7.72 7.88
CA PHE A 147 -4.38 -7.00 7.29
C PHE A 147 -3.03 -7.59 7.67
N ALA A 148 -2.88 -8.17 8.87
CA ALA A 148 -1.67 -8.89 9.25
C ALA A 148 -1.45 -10.12 8.35
N GLU A 149 -2.51 -10.87 8.06
CA GLU A 149 -2.50 -12.00 7.12
C GLU A 149 -2.16 -11.54 5.69
N GLN A 150 -2.83 -10.52 5.16
CA GLN A 150 -2.59 -10.00 3.81
C GLN A 150 -1.17 -9.47 3.63
N LYS A 151 -0.60 -8.86 4.66
CA LYS A 151 0.80 -8.44 4.67
C LYS A 151 1.72 -9.63 4.52
N TYR A 152 1.49 -10.71 5.26
CA TYR A 152 2.29 -11.93 5.17
C TYR A 152 2.22 -12.56 3.78
N ILE A 153 1.03 -12.74 3.23
CA ILE A 153 0.81 -13.30 1.89
C ILE A 153 1.51 -12.47 0.81
N SER A 154 1.33 -11.15 0.83
CA SER A 154 1.91 -10.26 -0.19
C SER A 154 3.45 -10.25 -0.15
N LEU A 155 4.06 -10.37 1.03
CA LEU A 155 5.50 -10.44 1.19
C LEU A 155 6.06 -11.83 0.83
N SER A 156 5.36 -12.91 1.16
CA SER A 156 5.79 -14.28 0.82
C SER A 156 5.88 -14.50 -0.69
N HIS A 157 4.91 -14.00 -1.46
CA HIS A 157 4.97 -14.03 -2.93
C HIS A 157 6.17 -13.29 -3.50
N THR A 158 6.58 -12.17 -2.89
CA THR A 158 7.77 -11.43 -3.31
C THR A 158 9.05 -12.20 -3.03
N ILE A 159 9.14 -12.86 -1.89
CA ILE A 159 10.28 -13.70 -1.51
C ILE A 159 10.39 -14.91 -2.44
N THR A 160 9.30 -15.61 -2.69
CA THR A 160 9.27 -16.78 -3.58
C THR A 160 9.68 -16.42 -5.01
N ARG A 161 9.21 -15.30 -5.56
CA ARG A 161 9.65 -14.82 -6.88
C ARG A 161 11.15 -14.53 -6.93
N LYS A 162 11.72 -13.90 -5.90
CA LYS A 162 13.16 -13.63 -5.83
C LYS A 162 13.97 -14.92 -5.76
N GLN A 163 13.51 -15.91 -4.98
CA GLN A 163 14.18 -17.22 -4.88
C GLN A 163 14.12 -17.98 -6.20
N ILE A 164 12.98 -17.96 -6.90
CA ILE A 164 12.82 -18.58 -8.22
C ILE A 164 13.70 -17.88 -9.26
N SER A 165 13.72 -16.54 -9.30
CA SER A 165 14.58 -15.78 -10.20
C SER A 165 16.05 -16.13 -9.94
N PHE A 166 16.52 -16.08 -8.69
CA PHE A 166 17.88 -16.44 -8.34
C PHE A 166 18.24 -17.90 -8.71
N ALA A 167 17.30 -18.83 -8.51
CA ALA A 167 17.50 -20.23 -8.89
C ALA A 167 17.58 -20.41 -10.42
N LEU A 168 16.76 -19.66 -11.19
CA LEU A 168 16.80 -19.67 -12.65
C LEU A 168 18.10 -19.05 -13.19
N ASP A 169 18.53 -17.91 -12.63
CA ASP A 169 19.77 -17.23 -13.02
C ASP A 169 21.00 -18.09 -12.70
N THR A 170 20.97 -18.89 -11.64
CA THR A 170 22.05 -19.84 -11.29
C THR A 170 21.99 -21.13 -12.09
N ALA A 171 20.81 -21.61 -12.46
CA ALA A 171 20.64 -22.86 -13.22
C ALA A 171 20.86 -22.67 -14.73
N PHE A 172 20.61 -21.46 -15.26
CA PHE A 172 20.70 -21.16 -16.69
C PHE A 172 21.45 -19.84 -16.96
N PRO A 173 22.75 -19.77 -16.69
CA PRO A 173 23.53 -18.52 -16.85
C PRO A 173 23.67 -18.06 -18.31
N MET A 174 23.21 -18.85 -19.28
CA MET A 174 23.40 -18.57 -20.72
C MET A 174 22.30 -17.71 -21.36
N PHE A 175 21.25 -17.31 -20.65
CA PHE A 175 20.12 -16.54 -21.21
C PHE A 175 20.05 -15.07 -20.76
N SER A 176 21.12 -14.54 -20.17
CA SER A 176 21.15 -13.17 -19.65
C SER A 176 21.85 -12.15 -20.55
N ASN A 177 22.06 -12.44 -21.84
CA ASN A 177 22.60 -11.48 -22.79
C ASN A 177 21.82 -11.55 -24.11
N GLU A 178 20.77 -10.66 -24.21
CA GLU A 178 20.44 -9.91 -25.44
C GLU A 178 19.47 -8.79 -25.09
#